data_bad1335f27ceadbb8c8b27af81b26acf
#
_entry.id   bad1335f27ceadbb8c8b27af81b26acf
#
_cell.length_a   1.000
_cell.length_b   1.000
_cell.length_c   1.000
_cell.angle_alpha   90.00
_cell.angle_beta   90.00
_cell.angle_gamma   90.00
#
_symmetry.space_group_name_H-M   'P 1'
#
loop_
_entity.id
_entity.type
_entity.pdbx_description
1 polymer ?
#
loop_
_entity_poly.entity_id
_entity_poly.type
_entity_poly.pdbx_seq_one_letter_code
_entity_poly.pdbx_strand_id
1 'polypeptide(L)'
;MFQINCLNPISKVGLDRLTADYKVIDNMNDAEGVLVRSASMHELDLPENLLAVARAGAGVNNIPLDKCAEKGIVVFNTPGANANGVKELVIAGMLLAARDVVGGIEWVKASKDNADIAKAAEKEKKKFAGTEVMGKKLGVIGLGAIGVKVANTAVSLGMEVYGYDPYVSVNAAWNLSRSVKHVMNVEEIYADCDYITIHVPLLDSTKGMINKEAISKMKDGVVLLNFARDLLANEADVLEALKSGKVARYVSDFPNPTTAGQPGCIVIPHLGASTEESEDNCAKMAVEEMMDYLENGNIRNSVNYPACDMGVCSQAGRIAIFHKNITNMLNQFTAVIGEKNINISDMTNRSRGEVAYTMLDIESAATQDLVEALQKIDGVFRVRVVK
;
A
#
# COMPACT_ATOMS: atom_id res chain seq x y z
N MET A 1 -3.54 30.62 -1.47
CA MET A 1 -2.31 29.94 -0.96
C MET A 1 -2.78 28.90 0.03
N PHE A 2 -2.64 27.62 -0.29
CA PHE A 2 -3.05 26.50 0.54
C PHE A 2 -2.12 26.30 1.74
N GLN A 3 -2.68 25.97 2.88
CA GLN A 3 -1.94 25.74 4.13
C GLN A 3 -1.81 24.24 4.39
N ILE A 4 -0.58 23.73 4.50
CA ILE A 4 -0.28 22.33 4.68
C ILE A 4 0.39 22.12 6.04
N ASN A 5 -0.13 21.21 6.85
CA ASN A 5 0.50 20.80 8.10
C ASN A 5 1.18 19.43 7.96
N CYS A 6 2.32 19.25 8.59
CA CYS A 6 3.05 17.99 8.65
C CYS A 6 3.01 17.45 10.08
N LEU A 7 2.26 16.36 10.32
CA LEU A 7 2.17 15.74 11.67
C LEU A 7 3.42 14.94 12.05
N ASN A 8 4.28 14.61 11.07
CA ASN A 8 5.58 13.98 11.25
C ASN A 8 6.60 14.68 10.35
N PRO A 9 7.90 14.46 10.56
CA PRO A 9 8.90 14.80 9.55
C PRO A 9 8.56 14.09 8.23
N ILE A 10 8.39 14.88 7.18
CA ILE A 10 8.18 14.43 5.79
C ILE A 10 9.45 14.73 5.01
N SER A 11 9.87 13.81 4.14
CA SER A 11 11.07 14.02 3.32
C SER A 11 11.01 15.33 2.57
N LYS A 12 12.11 16.09 2.66
CA LYS A 12 12.28 17.37 1.96
C LYS A 12 12.09 17.24 0.45
N VAL A 13 12.47 16.09 -0.13
CA VAL A 13 12.32 15.81 -1.57
C VAL A 13 10.85 15.83 -2.00
N GLY A 14 9.92 15.44 -1.11
CA GLY A 14 8.49 15.61 -1.32
C GLY A 14 8.05 17.06 -1.13
N LEU A 15 8.45 17.70 -0.01
CA LEU A 15 8.05 19.08 0.30
C LEU A 15 8.55 20.10 -0.72
N ASP A 16 9.73 19.90 -1.32
CA ASP A 16 10.28 20.76 -2.38
C ASP A 16 9.44 20.75 -3.68
N ARG A 17 8.44 19.87 -3.79
CA ARG A 17 7.46 19.87 -4.90
C ARG A 17 6.33 20.87 -4.70
N LEU A 18 6.10 21.33 -3.48
CA LEU A 18 5.09 22.34 -3.20
C LEU A 18 5.48 23.64 -3.91
N THR A 19 4.55 24.18 -4.69
CA THR A 19 4.75 25.46 -5.41
C THR A 19 4.59 26.65 -4.47
N ALA A 20 4.77 27.87 -5.00
CA ALA A 20 4.55 29.12 -4.25
C ALA A 20 3.12 29.32 -3.75
N ASP A 21 2.17 28.53 -4.27
CA ASP A 21 0.77 28.56 -3.85
C ASP A 21 0.51 27.77 -2.57
N TYR A 22 1.54 27.16 -2.00
CA TYR A 22 1.48 26.36 -0.77
C TYR A 22 2.36 26.94 0.32
N LYS A 23 1.92 26.80 1.56
CA LYS A 23 2.68 27.15 2.75
C LYS A 23 2.60 26.04 3.78
N VAL A 24 3.75 25.55 4.22
CA VAL A 24 3.82 24.63 5.36
C VAL A 24 3.65 25.43 6.66
N ILE A 25 2.75 24.95 7.53
CA ILE A 25 2.41 25.60 8.80
C ILE A 25 2.45 24.60 9.96
N ASP A 26 2.65 25.10 11.17
CA ASP A 26 2.73 24.26 12.38
C ASP A 26 1.35 23.97 12.99
N ASN A 27 0.36 24.86 12.81
CA ASN A 27 -0.95 24.71 13.41
C ASN A 27 -1.89 23.93 12.48
N MET A 28 -2.25 22.71 12.87
CA MET A 28 -3.19 21.88 12.13
C MET A 28 -4.58 22.50 11.96
N ASN A 29 -5.02 23.34 12.92
CA ASN A 29 -6.35 23.94 12.86
C ASN A 29 -6.54 24.92 11.69
N ASP A 30 -5.45 25.43 11.14
CA ASP A 30 -5.49 26.34 9.99
C ASP A 30 -5.22 25.61 8.67
N ALA A 31 -4.92 24.30 8.72
CA ALA A 31 -4.52 23.52 7.55
C ALA A 31 -5.67 23.10 6.67
N GLU A 32 -5.50 23.22 5.35
CA GLU A 32 -6.38 22.66 4.33
C GLU A 32 -5.92 21.25 3.90
N GLY A 33 -4.64 20.95 4.08
CA GLY A 33 -4.06 19.64 3.84
C GLY A 33 -3.15 19.18 4.98
N VAL A 34 -3.16 17.89 5.28
CA VAL A 34 -2.28 17.27 6.28
C VAL A 34 -1.45 16.18 5.63
N LEU A 35 -0.13 16.28 5.80
CA LEU A 35 0.82 15.23 5.47
C LEU A 35 1.15 14.44 6.75
N VAL A 36 1.02 13.12 6.70
CA VAL A 36 1.28 12.24 7.84
C VAL A 36 2.03 10.99 7.42
N ARG A 37 2.83 10.42 8.30
CA ARG A 37 3.49 9.13 8.11
C ARG A 37 3.03 8.11 9.16
N SER A 38 3.39 8.30 10.42
CA SER A 38 3.16 7.35 11.50
C SER A 38 2.36 7.91 12.68
N ALA A 39 2.17 9.24 12.78
CA ALA A 39 1.39 9.83 13.84
C ALA A 39 -0.06 9.37 13.79
N SER A 40 -0.65 9.08 14.96
CA SER A 40 -2.06 8.73 15.07
C SER A 40 -2.91 10.00 14.96
N MET A 41 -3.98 9.91 14.16
CA MET A 41 -4.96 10.98 14.00
C MET A 41 -6.30 10.66 14.69
N HIS A 42 -6.43 9.52 15.37
CA HIS A 42 -7.70 9.07 15.94
C HIS A 42 -8.25 10.01 17.01
N GLU A 43 -7.35 10.58 17.83
CA GLU A 43 -7.71 11.49 18.93
C GLU A 43 -7.67 12.97 18.52
N LEU A 44 -7.34 13.27 17.25
CA LEU A 44 -7.28 14.65 16.79
C LEU A 44 -8.65 15.17 16.37
N ASP A 45 -8.91 16.44 16.69
CA ASP A 45 -10.03 17.16 16.10
C ASP A 45 -9.69 17.52 14.66
N LEU A 46 -10.62 17.19 13.76
CA LEU A 46 -10.49 17.50 12.33
C LEU A 46 -11.18 18.83 12.06
N PRO A 47 -10.42 19.91 11.73
CA PRO A 47 -10.98 21.23 11.53
C PRO A 47 -11.85 21.31 10.27
N GLU A 48 -12.79 22.25 10.24
CA GLU A 48 -13.75 22.42 9.13
C GLU A 48 -13.07 22.78 7.79
N ASN A 49 -11.96 23.49 7.83
CA ASN A 49 -11.17 23.86 6.65
C ASN A 49 -10.33 22.71 6.08
N LEU A 50 -10.15 21.60 6.81
CA LEU A 50 -9.39 20.46 6.33
C LEU A 50 -10.10 19.79 5.14
N LEU A 51 -9.38 19.66 4.02
CA LEU A 51 -9.87 19.10 2.77
C LEU A 51 -9.26 17.73 2.48
N ALA A 52 -7.98 17.54 2.85
CA ALA A 52 -7.25 16.34 2.52
C ALA A 52 -6.26 15.90 3.60
N VAL A 53 -6.09 14.60 3.72
CA VAL A 53 -5.02 13.95 4.47
C VAL A 53 -4.26 13.05 3.50
N ALA A 54 -2.95 13.26 3.33
CA ALA A 54 -2.13 12.36 2.51
C ALA A 54 -1.08 11.67 3.38
N ARG A 55 -1.17 10.33 3.41
CA ARG A 55 -0.21 9.51 4.13
C ARG A 55 0.97 9.14 3.25
N ALA A 56 2.16 9.54 3.64
CA ALA A 56 3.41 9.08 3.03
C ALA A 56 3.68 7.60 3.41
N GLY A 57 2.98 6.69 2.75
CA GLY A 57 3.03 5.24 2.97
C GLY A 57 1.73 4.52 2.57
N ALA A 58 1.76 3.19 2.48
CA ALA A 58 0.65 2.39 1.95
C ALA A 58 -0.47 2.09 2.98
N GLY A 59 -0.12 1.82 4.25
CA GLY A 59 -1.11 1.53 5.29
C GLY A 59 -1.78 2.81 5.82
N VAL A 60 -2.99 2.73 6.40
CA VAL A 60 -3.73 3.92 6.89
C VAL A 60 -4.39 3.68 8.26
N ASN A 61 -3.90 2.71 9.01
CA ASN A 61 -4.47 2.34 10.31
C ASN A 61 -4.40 3.45 11.36
N ASN A 62 -3.57 4.46 11.14
CA ASN A 62 -3.40 5.63 12.01
C ASN A 62 -4.35 6.80 11.68
N ILE A 63 -5.25 6.64 10.70
CA ILE A 63 -6.16 7.69 10.23
C ILE A 63 -7.62 7.24 10.42
N PRO A 64 -8.51 8.06 11.03
CA PRO A 64 -9.93 7.75 11.22
C PRO A 64 -10.72 7.92 9.92
N LEU A 65 -10.72 6.90 9.05
CA LEU A 65 -11.27 6.98 7.69
C LEU A 65 -12.75 7.37 7.64
N ASP A 66 -13.57 6.77 8.50
CA ASP A 66 -15.02 7.04 8.53
C ASP A 66 -15.32 8.48 8.95
N LYS A 67 -14.65 8.97 10.02
CA LYS A 67 -14.75 10.35 10.47
C LYS A 67 -14.31 11.35 9.38
N CYS A 68 -13.27 11.00 8.62
CA CYS A 68 -12.83 11.80 7.46
C CYS A 68 -13.90 11.80 6.35
N ALA A 69 -14.47 10.63 6.03
CA ALA A 69 -15.48 10.52 4.99
C ALA A 69 -16.74 11.33 5.30
N GLU A 70 -17.25 11.26 6.53
CA GLU A 70 -18.43 12.01 7.00
C GLU A 70 -18.23 13.55 6.94
N LYS A 71 -16.96 14.00 7.07
CA LYS A 71 -16.60 15.43 6.97
C LYS A 71 -16.21 15.87 5.55
N GLY A 72 -16.28 14.99 4.55
CA GLY A 72 -15.84 15.30 3.19
C GLY A 72 -14.33 15.57 3.09
N ILE A 73 -13.52 14.90 3.92
CA ILE A 73 -12.06 14.96 3.89
C ILE A 73 -11.56 13.74 3.12
N VAL A 74 -10.80 13.98 2.06
CA VAL A 74 -10.23 12.89 1.24
C VAL A 74 -8.94 12.39 1.88
N VAL A 75 -8.82 11.07 2.06
CA VAL A 75 -7.61 10.43 2.59
C VAL A 75 -6.89 9.70 1.48
N PHE A 76 -5.66 10.09 1.22
CA PHE A 76 -4.74 9.47 0.25
C PHE A 76 -3.73 8.57 0.94
N ASN A 77 -3.29 7.54 0.23
CA ASN A 77 -2.09 6.79 0.56
C ASN A 77 -1.19 6.66 -0.68
N THR A 78 0.00 6.13 -0.52
CA THR A 78 0.98 6.07 -1.62
C THR A 78 1.27 4.62 -2.03
N PRO A 79 0.32 3.94 -2.71
CA PRO A 79 0.46 2.55 -3.08
C PRO A 79 1.59 2.36 -4.09
N GLY A 80 2.51 1.46 -3.80
CA GLY A 80 3.61 1.12 -4.70
C GLY A 80 4.82 2.05 -4.65
N ALA A 81 4.76 3.20 -3.96
CA ALA A 81 5.90 4.10 -3.83
C ALA A 81 7.11 3.46 -3.15
N ASN A 82 6.87 2.57 -2.19
CA ASN A 82 7.87 1.78 -1.47
C ASN A 82 8.13 0.38 -2.06
N ALA A 83 7.51 0.06 -3.20
CA ALA A 83 7.51 -1.31 -3.72
C ALA A 83 8.92 -1.84 -4.04
N ASN A 84 9.86 -0.97 -4.39
CA ASN A 84 11.24 -1.39 -4.66
C ASN A 84 11.97 -1.81 -3.38
N GLY A 85 11.86 -1.04 -2.31
CA GLY A 85 12.46 -1.40 -1.01
C GLY A 85 11.94 -2.74 -0.49
N VAL A 86 10.61 -2.94 -0.53
CA VAL A 86 10.01 -4.23 -0.15
C VAL A 86 10.52 -5.37 -1.04
N LYS A 87 10.57 -5.19 -2.36
CA LYS A 87 11.12 -6.20 -3.29
C LYS A 87 12.55 -6.59 -2.92
N GLU A 88 13.41 -5.63 -2.61
CA GLU A 88 14.79 -5.90 -2.22
C GLU A 88 14.88 -6.71 -0.93
N LEU A 89 14.06 -6.37 0.06
CA LEU A 89 14.00 -7.12 1.31
C LEU A 89 13.44 -8.55 1.13
N VAL A 90 12.46 -8.74 0.23
CA VAL A 90 11.97 -10.09 -0.14
C VAL A 90 13.09 -10.94 -0.73
N ILE A 91 13.86 -10.38 -1.66
CA ILE A 91 15.00 -11.08 -2.27
C ILE A 91 16.08 -11.39 -1.22
N ALA A 92 16.41 -10.44 -0.35
CA ALA A 92 17.31 -10.67 0.78
C ALA A 92 16.82 -11.80 1.68
N GLY A 93 15.54 -11.77 2.08
CA GLY A 93 14.91 -12.82 2.90
C GLY A 93 14.94 -14.20 2.24
N MET A 94 14.70 -14.25 0.94
CA MET A 94 14.79 -15.48 0.15
C MET A 94 16.22 -16.07 0.16
N LEU A 95 17.24 -15.23 -0.02
CA LEU A 95 18.64 -15.65 0.01
C LEU A 95 19.10 -16.06 1.42
N LEU A 96 18.61 -15.38 2.47
CA LEU A 96 18.86 -15.77 3.87
C LEU A 96 18.18 -17.10 4.21
N ALA A 97 17.03 -17.41 3.63
CA ALA A 97 16.37 -18.71 3.80
C ALA A 97 17.09 -19.83 3.05
N ALA A 98 17.72 -19.53 1.92
CA ALA A 98 18.45 -20.49 1.10
C ALA A 98 19.73 -20.99 1.79
N ARG A 99 20.40 -20.17 2.59
CA ARG A 99 21.64 -20.49 3.33
C ARG A 99 21.58 -19.82 4.70
N ASP A 100 22.10 -20.50 5.72
CA ASP A 100 22.14 -19.97 7.10
C ASP A 100 23.27 -18.92 7.26
N VAL A 101 23.14 -17.82 6.52
CA VAL A 101 24.14 -16.72 6.57
C VAL A 101 24.13 -16.05 7.95
N VAL A 102 22.95 -15.89 8.55
CA VAL A 102 22.82 -15.26 9.89
C VAL A 102 23.49 -16.12 10.95
N GLY A 103 23.20 -17.42 11.00
CA GLY A 103 23.87 -18.34 11.93
C GLY A 103 25.38 -18.38 11.73
N GLY A 104 25.84 -18.32 10.46
CA GLY A 104 27.27 -18.21 10.13
C GLY A 104 27.90 -16.93 10.69
N ILE A 105 27.24 -15.78 10.56
CA ILE A 105 27.70 -14.49 11.11
C ILE A 105 27.77 -14.54 12.64
N GLU A 106 26.74 -15.06 13.28
CA GLU A 106 26.71 -15.18 14.76
C GLU A 106 27.82 -16.12 15.26
N TRP A 107 28.06 -17.23 14.57
CA TRP A 107 29.16 -18.12 14.89
C TRP A 107 30.54 -17.42 14.79
N VAL A 108 30.78 -16.62 13.73
CA VAL A 108 32.03 -15.83 13.59
C VAL A 108 32.17 -14.83 14.73
N LYS A 109 31.09 -14.10 15.11
CA LYS A 109 31.09 -13.18 16.23
C LYS A 109 31.43 -13.89 17.57
N ALA A 110 30.81 -15.05 17.82
CA ALA A 110 31.06 -15.84 19.01
C ALA A 110 32.49 -16.40 19.07
N SER A 111 33.12 -16.59 17.91
CA SER A 111 34.47 -17.14 17.78
C SER A 111 35.57 -16.08 17.70
N LYS A 112 35.31 -14.80 17.98
CA LYS A 112 36.20 -13.65 17.81
C LYS A 112 37.58 -13.80 18.49
N ASP A 113 37.61 -14.49 19.65
CA ASP A 113 38.81 -14.66 20.47
C ASP A 113 39.62 -15.97 20.10
N ASN A 114 39.18 -16.71 19.09
CA ASN A 114 39.86 -17.91 18.61
C ASN A 114 40.98 -17.57 17.63
N ALA A 115 42.23 -17.72 18.05
CA ALA A 115 43.37 -17.43 17.20
C ALA A 115 43.45 -18.30 15.91
N ASP A 116 42.83 -19.49 15.91
CA ASP A 116 42.73 -20.41 14.76
C ASP A 116 41.38 -20.36 14.06
N ILE A 117 40.64 -19.22 14.13
CA ILE A 117 39.29 -19.10 13.59
C ILE A 117 39.17 -19.52 12.12
N ALA A 118 40.20 -19.26 11.29
CA ALA A 118 40.17 -19.63 9.88
C ALA A 118 40.11 -21.16 9.69
N LYS A 119 40.87 -21.93 10.49
CA LYS A 119 40.84 -23.40 10.46
C LYS A 119 39.55 -23.96 11.04
N ALA A 120 39.01 -23.29 12.10
CA ALA A 120 37.75 -23.67 12.69
C ALA A 120 36.61 -23.43 11.69
N ALA A 121 36.62 -22.32 10.95
CA ALA A 121 35.63 -22.01 9.92
C ALA A 121 35.53 -23.09 8.83
N GLU A 122 36.65 -23.61 8.38
CA GLU A 122 36.69 -24.72 7.35
C GLU A 122 36.01 -26.00 7.86
N LYS A 123 36.04 -26.26 9.17
CA LYS A 123 35.34 -27.40 9.79
C LYS A 123 33.86 -27.14 9.99
N GLU A 124 33.51 -25.93 10.40
CA GLU A 124 32.17 -25.56 10.83
C GLU A 124 31.24 -25.10 9.67
N LYS A 125 31.80 -24.61 8.57
CA LYS A 125 31.06 -24.04 7.42
C LYS A 125 29.94 -24.94 6.88
N LYS A 126 30.09 -26.26 7.02
CA LYS A 126 29.08 -27.23 6.57
C LYS A 126 27.74 -27.09 7.33
N LYS A 127 27.75 -26.56 8.56
CA LYS A 127 26.55 -26.34 9.38
C LYS A 127 25.66 -25.21 8.79
N PHE A 128 26.26 -24.27 8.06
CA PHE A 128 25.61 -23.10 7.49
C PHE A 128 25.35 -23.25 5.98
N ALA A 129 25.73 -24.39 5.40
CA ALA A 129 25.52 -24.70 4.00
C ALA A 129 24.02 -24.79 3.67
N GLY A 130 23.65 -24.44 2.45
CA GLY A 130 22.27 -24.51 1.98
C GLY A 130 22.20 -24.82 0.49
N THR A 131 21.24 -24.19 -0.18
CA THR A 131 20.94 -24.42 -1.59
C THR A 131 21.08 -23.11 -2.40
N GLU A 132 21.13 -23.22 -3.72
CA GLU A 132 21.03 -22.10 -4.63
C GLU A 132 19.56 -21.87 -5.02
N VAL A 133 19.22 -20.62 -5.35
CA VAL A 133 17.87 -20.26 -5.82
C VAL A 133 17.70 -20.46 -7.32
N MET A 134 18.82 -20.47 -8.09
CA MET A 134 18.80 -20.75 -9.53
C MET A 134 18.14 -22.10 -9.82
N GLY A 135 17.23 -22.13 -10.80
CA GLY A 135 16.50 -23.34 -11.20
C GLY A 135 15.41 -23.78 -10.20
N LYS A 136 15.23 -23.08 -9.07
CA LYS A 136 14.13 -23.33 -8.15
C LYS A 136 12.87 -22.63 -8.63
N LYS A 137 11.69 -23.14 -8.21
CA LYS A 137 10.39 -22.60 -8.53
C LYS A 137 9.94 -21.63 -7.44
N LEU A 138 9.61 -20.39 -7.86
CA LEU A 138 9.01 -19.38 -6.99
C LEU A 138 7.56 -19.16 -7.35
N GLY A 139 6.66 -19.36 -6.39
CA GLY A 139 5.27 -18.94 -6.47
C GLY A 139 5.08 -17.52 -5.91
N VAL A 140 4.50 -16.63 -6.70
CA VAL A 140 4.17 -15.26 -6.30
C VAL A 140 2.65 -15.14 -6.23
N ILE A 141 2.12 -14.97 -5.02
CA ILE A 141 0.69 -14.80 -4.75
C ILE A 141 0.40 -13.31 -4.57
N GLY A 142 -0.31 -12.71 -5.52
CA GLY A 142 -0.51 -11.26 -5.63
C GLY A 142 0.51 -10.61 -6.57
N LEU A 143 0.03 -10.14 -7.74
CA LEU A 143 0.82 -9.50 -8.78
C LEU A 143 0.55 -7.98 -8.85
N GLY A 144 0.47 -7.35 -7.67
CA GLY A 144 0.44 -5.89 -7.53
C GLY A 144 1.83 -5.25 -7.71
N ALA A 145 1.99 -4.01 -7.25
CA ALA A 145 3.22 -3.22 -7.42
C ALA A 145 4.48 -3.92 -6.88
N ILE A 146 4.37 -4.69 -5.79
CA ILE A 146 5.49 -5.44 -5.19
C ILE A 146 5.67 -6.76 -5.90
N GLY A 147 4.60 -7.57 -6.03
CA GLY A 147 4.68 -8.92 -6.59
C GLY A 147 5.25 -8.96 -8.01
N VAL A 148 4.88 -8.02 -8.87
CA VAL A 148 5.46 -7.87 -10.23
C VAL A 148 6.96 -7.64 -10.17
N LYS A 149 7.44 -6.76 -9.29
CA LYS A 149 8.88 -6.49 -9.14
C LYS A 149 9.64 -7.70 -8.60
N VAL A 150 9.07 -8.41 -7.62
CA VAL A 150 9.64 -9.65 -7.07
C VAL A 150 9.72 -10.72 -8.15
N ALA A 151 8.62 -10.97 -8.88
CA ALA A 151 8.56 -11.95 -9.96
C ALA A 151 9.61 -11.67 -11.04
N ASN A 152 9.72 -10.44 -11.51
CA ASN A 152 10.68 -10.05 -12.52
C ASN A 152 12.14 -10.21 -12.03
N THR A 153 12.42 -9.85 -10.78
CA THR A 153 13.77 -10.01 -10.21
C THR A 153 14.12 -11.48 -10.03
N ALA A 154 13.18 -12.31 -9.60
CA ALA A 154 13.40 -13.76 -9.46
C ALA A 154 13.68 -14.44 -10.81
N VAL A 155 13.01 -14.01 -11.89
CA VAL A 155 13.36 -14.45 -13.27
C VAL A 155 14.81 -14.10 -13.59
N SER A 156 15.27 -12.89 -13.24
CA SER A 156 16.66 -12.46 -13.46
C SER A 156 17.69 -13.25 -12.63
N LEU A 157 17.25 -13.82 -11.48
CA LEU A 157 18.06 -14.75 -10.67
C LEU A 157 18.06 -16.19 -11.20
N GLY A 158 17.42 -16.45 -12.34
CA GLY A 158 17.36 -17.76 -12.96
C GLY A 158 16.35 -18.72 -12.32
N MET A 159 15.36 -18.21 -11.59
CA MET A 159 14.26 -19.01 -11.05
C MET A 159 13.16 -19.25 -12.10
N GLU A 160 12.43 -20.34 -11.96
CA GLU A 160 11.15 -20.52 -12.65
C GLU A 160 10.04 -19.85 -11.80
N VAL A 161 9.39 -18.85 -12.36
CA VAL A 161 8.40 -18.04 -11.60
C VAL A 161 6.98 -18.34 -12.03
N TYR A 162 6.13 -18.62 -11.06
CA TYR A 162 4.70 -18.84 -11.19
C TYR A 162 3.95 -17.71 -10.50
N GLY A 163 3.03 -17.06 -11.18
CA GLY A 163 2.27 -15.93 -10.67
C GLY A 163 0.77 -16.20 -10.60
N TYR A 164 0.17 -15.93 -9.46
CA TYR A 164 -1.27 -16.02 -9.23
C TYR A 164 -1.82 -14.69 -8.71
N ASP A 165 -2.77 -14.11 -9.43
CA ASP A 165 -3.57 -12.97 -8.99
C ASP A 165 -4.88 -12.92 -9.79
N PRO A 166 -6.05 -13.23 -9.19
CA PRO A 166 -7.34 -13.18 -9.88
C PRO A 166 -7.81 -11.76 -10.19
N TYR A 167 -7.14 -10.73 -9.66
CA TYR A 167 -7.50 -9.32 -9.81
C TYR A 167 -6.39 -8.49 -10.46
N VAL A 168 -5.46 -9.13 -11.17
CA VAL A 168 -4.32 -8.44 -11.80
C VAL A 168 -4.80 -7.29 -12.69
N SER A 169 -4.27 -6.09 -12.46
CA SER A 169 -4.58 -4.94 -13.31
C SER A 169 -3.88 -5.05 -14.67
N VAL A 170 -4.46 -4.42 -15.69
CA VAL A 170 -3.84 -4.34 -17.03
C VAL A 170 -2.42 -3.76 -16.93
N ASN A 171 -2.24 -2.70 -16.15
CA ASN A 171 -0.93 -2.07 -15.97
C ASN A 171 0.08 -3.01 -15.30
N ALA A 172 -0.32 -3.77 -14.28
CA ALA A 172 0.52 -4.78 -13.65
C ALA A 172 0.93 -5.88 -14.65
N ALA A 173 -0.03 -6.38 -15.43
CA ALA A 173 0.22 -7.39 -16.47
C ALA A 173 1.20 -6.90 -17.55
N TRP A 174 1.11 -5.65 -17.98
CA TRP A 174 2.06 -5.05 -18.93
C TRP A 174 3.49 -4.92 -18.39
N ASN A 175 3.64 -4.80 -17.08
CA ASN A 175 4.95 -4.69 -16.43
C ASN A 175 5.53 -6.05 -16.01
N LEU A 176 4.78 -7.14 -16.15
CA LEU A 176 5.22 -8.48 -15.78
C LEU A 176 6.08 -9.09 -16.90
N SER A 177 7.18 -9.73 -16.53
CA SER A 177 8.02 -10.48 -17.46
C SER A 177 7.24 -11.60 -18.14
N ARG A 178 7.42 -11.78 -19.44
CA ARG A 178 6.81 -12.86 -20.23
C ARG A 178 7.29 -14.27 -19.79
N SER A 179 8.38 -14.35 -19.04
CA SER A 179 8.89 -15.60 -18.49
C SER A 179 8.14 -16.06 -17.24
N VAL A 180 7.29 -15.20 -16.66
CA VAL A 180 6.44 -15.60 -15.53
C VAL A 180 5.28 -16.44 -16.05
N LYS A 181 5.13 -17.63 -15.49
CA LYS A 181 4.03 -18.55 -15.82
C LYS A 181 2.78 -18.15 -15.02
N HIS A 182 1.74 -17.74 -15.71
CA HIS A 182 0.44 -17.46 -15.08
C HIS A 182 -0.26 -18.77 -14.72
N VAL A 183 -0.74 -18.86 -13.48
CA VAL A 183 -1.58 -19.97 -13.01
C VAL A 183 -2.95 -19.48 -12.61
N MET A 184 -3.96 -20.30 -12.88
CA MET A 184 -5.37 -19.94 -12.63
C MET A 184 -5.84 -20.35 -11.24
N ASN A 185 -5.12 -21.27 -10.60
CA ASN A 185 -5.43 -21.76 -9.27
C ASN A 185 -4.19 -21.68 -8.37
N VAL A 186 -4.34 -21.09 -7.17
CA VAL A 186 -3.27 -20.97 -6.19
C VAL A 186 -2.71 -22.32 -5.74
N GLU A 187 -3.50 -23.39 -5.84
CA GLU A 187 -3.07 -24.75 -5.51
C GLU A 187 -1.94 -25.27 -6.41
N GLU A 188 -1.84 -24.78 -7.65
CA GLU A 188 -0.71 -25.07 -8.54
C GLU A 188 0.60 -24.51 -7.96
N ILE A 189 0.56 -23.31 -7.33
CA ILE A 189 1.69 -22.74 -6.62
C ILE A 189 2.05 -23.61 -5.41
N TYR A 190 1.06 -24.03 -4.64
CA TYR A 190 1.29 -24.86 -3.45
C TYR A 190 1.96 -26.19 -3.84
N ALA A 191 1.44 -26.86 -4.85
CA ALA A 191 1.95 -28.18 -5.26
C ALA A 191 3.36 -28.14 -5.87
N ASP A 192 3.69 -27.09 -6.61
CA ASP A 192 4.86 -27.10 -7.50
C ASP A 192 6.04 -26.24 -7.04
N CYS A 193 5.80 -25.23 -6.18
CA CYS A 193 6.84 -24.23 -5.88
C CYS A 193 7.71 -24.62 -4.68
N ASP A 194 9.01 -24.34 -4.78
CA ASP A 194 10.00 -24.51 -3.71
C ASP A 194 9.99 -23.32 -2.74
N TYR A 195 9.66 -22.14 -3.26
CA TYR A 195 9.50 -20.88 -2.54
C TYR A 195 8.13 -20.30 -2.83
N ILE A 196 7.46 -19.77 -1.82
CA ILE A 196 6.17 -19.09 -1.96
C ILE A 196 6.25 -17.74 -1.28
N THR A 197 5.95 -16.66 -2.00
CA THR A 197 5.92 -15.30 -1.48
C THR A 197 4.54 -14.68 -1.65
N ILE A 198 4.09 -13.94 -0.62
CA ILE A 198 2.72 -13.44 -0.52
C ILE A 198 2.74 -11.91 -0.58
N HIS A 199 1.95 -11.34 -1.51
CA HIS A 199 1.85 -9.90 -1.76
C HIS A 199 0.40 -9.44 -1.93
N VAL A 200 -0.52 -10.04 -1.18
CA VAL A 200 -1.94 -9.67 -1.17
C VAL A 200 -2.28 -8.77 0.03
N PRO A 201 -3.34 -7.94 -0.07
CA PRO A 201 -3.84 -7.19 1.07
C PRO A 201 -4.45 -8.14 2.12
N LEU A 202 -4.48 -7.69 3.38
CA LEU A 202 -5.21 -8.37 4.44
C LEU A 202 -6.70 -8.00 4.33
N LEU A 203 -7.50 -8.97 3.94
CA LEU A 203 -8.96 -8.91 3.83
C LEU A 203 -9.54 -10.12 4.57
N ASP A 204 -10.85 -10.15 4.83
CA ASP A 204 -11.50 -11.32 5.43
C ASP A 204 -11.28 -12.59 4.59
N SER A 205 -11.21 -12.46 3.26
CA SER A 205 -10.96 -13.57 2.33
C SER A 205 -9.50 -14.03 2.26
N THR A 206 -8.53 -13.22 2.71
CA THR A 206 -7.10 -13.55 2.66
C THR A 206 -6.51 -13.79 4.05
N LYS A 207 -7.22 -13.42 5.11
CA LYS A 207 -6.83 -13.66 6.49
C LYS A 207 -6.65 -15.16 6.74
N GLY A 208 -5.47 -15.55 7.22
CA GLY A 208 -5.14 -16.95 7.48
C GLY A 208 -5.12 -17.83 6.23
N MET A 209 -4.87 -17.27 5.03
CA MET A 209 -4.82 -18.03 3.80
C MET A 209 -3.70 -19.09 3.80
N ILE A 210 -2.62 -18.84 4.53
CA ILE A 210 -1.57 -19.83 4.78
C ILE A 210 -1.88 -20.50 6.12
N ASN A 211 -2.63 -21.57 6.05
CA ASN A 211 -3.06 -22.41 7.19
C ASN A 211 -2.64 -23.86 6.99
N LYS A 212 -3.01 -24.72 7.94
CA LYS A 212 -2.68 -26.15 7.91
C LYS A 212 -3.12 -26.85 6.62
N GLU A 213 -4.30 -26.52 6.10
CA GLU A 213 -4.81 -27.10 4.85
C GLU A 213 -3.96 -26.69 3.65
N ALA A 214 -3.71 -25.37 3.49
CA ALA A 214 -2.86 -24.84 2.43
C ALA A 214 -1.44 -25.44 2.51
N ILE A 215 -0.84 -25.46 3.71
CA ILE A 215 0.50 -26.03 3.93
C ILE A 215 0.54 -27.52 3.60
N SER A 216 -0.52 -28.28 3.88
CA SER A 216 -0.56 -29.71 3.55
C SER A 216 -0.43 -30.00 2.06
N LYS A 217 -0.88 -29.07 1.20
CA LYS A 217 -0.83 -29.16 -0.27
C LYS A 217 0.53 -28.71 -0.83
N MET A 218 1.39 -28.09 -0.02
CA MET A 218 2.69 -27.59 -0.46
C MET A 218 3.74 -28.71 -0.57
N LYS A 219 4.84 -28.42 -1.23
CA LYS A 219 6.00 -29.31 -1.26
C LYS A 219 6.63 -29.46 0.12
N ASP A 220 7.18 -30.62 0.40
CA ASP A 220 8.00 -30.81 1.59
C ASP A 220 9.28 -29.98 1.50
N GLY A 221 9.60 -29.28 2.58
CA GLY A 221 10.73 -28.36 2.62
C GLY A 221 10.50 -27.02 1.92
N VAL A 222 9.26 -26.62 1.66
CA VAL A 222 8.91 -25.31 1.08
C VAL A 222 9.42 -24.16 1.96
N VAL A 223 9.82 -23.07 1.32
CA VAL A 223 10.15 -21.80 2.00
C VAL A 223 9.01 -20.83 1.84
N LEU A 224 8.50 -20.31 2.94
CA LEU A 224 7.44 -19.31 2.97
C LEU A 224 7.98 -17.92 3.27
N LEU A 225 7.56 -16.92 2.48
CA LEU A 225 7.99 -15.53 2.56
C LEU A 225 6.75 -14.64 2.74
N ASN A 226 6.64 -13.96 3.89
CA ASN A 226 5.53 -13.06 4.20
C ASN A 226 6.04 -11.64 4.48
N PHE A 227 5.97 -10.80 3.45
CA PHE A 227 6.32 -9.38 3.50
C PHE A 227 5.10 -8.48 3.25
N ALA A 228 3.89 -9.04 3.34
CA ALA A 228 2.66 -8.30 3.10
C ALA A 228 1.93 -7.90 4.40
N ARG A 229 1.45 -8.87 5.19
CA ARG A 229 0.80 -8.65 6.51
C ARG A 229 0.93 -9.91 7.37
N ASP A 230 1.07 -9.74 8.69
CA ASP A 230 1.22 -10.84 9.66
C ASP A 230 0.07 -11.84 9.61
N LEU A 231 -1.17 -11.37 9.68
CA LEU A 231 -2.37 -12.20 9.75
C LEU A 231 -2.73 -12.96 8.45
N LEU A 232 -1.92 -12.87 7.40
CA LEU A 232 -2.08 -13.70 6.19
C LEU A 232 -1.69 -15.16 6.44
N ALA A 233 -0.79 -15.41 7.39
CA ALA A 233 -0.40 -16.75 7.79
C ALA A 233 -0.97 -17.09 9.19
N ASN A 234 -1.44 -18.33 9.36
CA ASN A 234 -1.68 -18.89 10.68
C ASN A 234 -0.34 -19.37 11.24
N GLU A 235 0.23 -18.60 12.14
CA GLU A 235 1.57 -18.83 12.63
C GLU A 235 1.71 -20.10 13.46
N ALA A 236 0.66 -20.52 14.17
CA ALA A 236 0.67 -21.79 14.89
C ALA A 236 0.82 -22.98 13.92
N ASP A 237 0.09 -22.95 12.80
CA ASP A 237 0.18 -23.97 11.74
C ASP A 237 1.57 -23.95 11.08
N VAL A 238 2.12 -22.76 10.85
CA VAL A 238 3.47 -22.58 10.29
C VAL A 238 4.53 -23.17 11.23
N LEU A 239 4.43 -22.94 12.55
CA LEU A 239 5.38 -23.49 13.54
C LEU A 239 5.27 -25.02 13.63
N GLU A 240 4.06 -25.58 13.53
CA GLU A 240 3.87 -27.04 13.46
C GLU A 240 4.55 -27.62 12.21
N ALA A 241 4.40 -26.93 11.07
CA ALA A 241 4.99 -27.33 9.79
C ALA A 241 6.51 -27.20 9.76
N LEU A 242 7.09 -26.19 10.43
CA LEU A 242 8.54 -26.08 10.62
C LEU A 242 9.09 -27.24 11.46
N LYS A 243 8.42 -27.63 12.55
CA LYS A 243 8.80 -28.75 13.41
C LYS A 243 8.77 -30.08 12.67
N SER A 244 7.80 -30.28 11.79
CA SER A 244 7.66 -31.51 10.99
C SER A 244 8.59 -31.56 9.76
N GLY A 245 9.23 -30.44 9.39
CA GLY A 245 10.02 -30.30 8.17
C GLY A 245 9.20 -30.08 6.89
N LYS A 246 7.87 -29.96 6.99
CA LYS A 246 7.01 -29.63 5.87
C LYS A 246 7.34 -28.24 5.30
N VAL A 247 7.62 -27.28 6.18
CA VAL A 247 8.18 -25.96 5.88
C VAL A 247 9.63 -25.95 6.34
N ALA A 248 10.56 -25.62 5.44
CA ALA A 248 11.99 -25.53 5.78
C ALA A 248 12.33 -24.21 6.49
N ARG A 249 11.75 -23.11 6.03
CA ARG A 249 11.96 -21.76 6.58
C ARG A 249 10.70 -20.93 6.44
N TYR A 250 10.44 -20.08 7.44
CA TYR A 250 9.46 -19.00 7.38
C TYR A 250 10.16 -17.67 7.55
N VAL A 251 10.05 -16.79 6.56
CA VAL A 251 10.62 -15.44 6.60
C VAL A 251 9.47 -14.44 6.69
N SER A 252 9.50 -13.58 7.69
CA SER A 252 8.45 -12.57 7.89
C SER A 252 9.06 -11.22 8.25
N ASP A 253 8.45 -10.15 7.75
CA ASP A 253 8.77 -8.76 8.12
C ASP A 253 7.86 -8.25 9.25
N PHE A 254 7.16 -9.16 9.96
CA PHE A 254 6.21 -8.82 11.01
C PHE A 254 6.57 -9.54 12.32
N PRO A 255 7.37 -8.88 13.20
CA PRO A 255 7.76 -9.48 14.46
C PRO A 255 6.58 -9.59 15.43
N ASN A 256 6.45 -10.75 16.03
CA ASN A 256 5.46 -11.04 17.08
C ASN A 256 6.00 -12.11 18.06
N PRO A 257 5.37 -12.26 19.25
CA PRO A 257 5.83 -13.21 20.26
C PRO A 257 5.78 -14.69 19.82
N THR A 258 4.97 -15.03 18.82
CA THR A 258 4.78 -16.42 18.38
C THR A 258 5.97 -16.90 17.55
N THR A 259 6.47 -16.07 16.64
CA THR A 259 7.50 -16.45 15.65
C THR A 259 8.90 -15.96 16.00
N ALA A 260 9.02 -14.93 16.85
CA ALA A 260 10.32 -14.38 17.23
C ALA A 260 11.21 -15.42 17.94
N GLY A 261 12.41 -15.63 17.41
CA GLY A 261 13.38 -16.57 17.97
C GLY A 261 13.05 -18.05 17.80
N GLN A 262 11.99 -18.41 17.07
CA GLN A 262 11.65 -19.80 16.83
C GLN A 262 12.58 -20.43 15.77
N PRO A 263 12.97 -21.69 15.95
CA PRO A 263 13.79 -22.41 14.98
C PRO A 263 13.13 -22.44 13.60
N GLY A 264 13.89 -22.08 12.56
CA GLY A 264 13.38 -22.03 11.19
C GLY A 264 12.67 -20.73 10.81
N CYS A 265 12.36 -19.83 11.78
CA CYS A 265 11.86 -18.50 11.53
C CYS A 265 13.00 -17.49 11.33
N ILE A 266 12.89 -16.67 10.31
CA ILE A 266 13.72 -15.47 10.07
C ILE A 266 12.78 -14.28 10.13
N VAL A 267 12.77 -13.59 11.28
CA VAL A 267 11.84 -12.47 11.51
C VAL A 267 12.59 -11.15 11.46
N ILE A 268 12.14 -10.26 10.61
CA ILE A 268 12.72 -8.94 10.33
C ILE A 268 11.82 -7.88 10.98
N PRO A 269 12.39 -6.78 11.54
CA PRO A 269 11.60 -5.82 12.32
C PRO A 269 10.92 -4.75 11.45
N HIS A 270 10.07 -5.17 10.49
CA HIS A 270 9.24 -4.36 9.61
C HIS A 270 10.05 -3.31 8.80
N LEU A 271 11.08 -3.79 8.11
CA LEU A 271 12.03 -2.96 7.35
C LEU A 271 11.67 -2.80 5.86
N GLY A 272 10.61 -3.44 5.36
CA GLY A 272 10.27 -3.47 3.94
C GLY A 272 10.19 -2.09 3.26
N ALA A 273 9.70 -1.09 3.98
CA ALA A 273 9.60 0.30 3.50
C ALA A 273 10.63 1.25 4.15
N SER A 274 11.55 0.74 4.95
CA SER A 274 12.47 1.55 5.75
C SER A 274 13.77 1.83 4.99
N THR A 275 13.66 2.50 3.86
CA THR A 275 14.79 3.02 3.07
C THR A 275 14.58 4.50 2.76
N GLU A 276 15.66 5.26 2.59
CA GLU A 276 15.61 6.69 2.23
C GLU A 276 14.79 6.90 0.96
N GLU A 277 15.01 6.08 -0.07
CA GLU A 277 14.30 6.17 -1.35
C GLU A 277 12.80 5.84 -1.21
N SER A 278 12.43 4.90 -0.34
CA SER A 278 11.03 4.59 -0.07
C SER A 278 10.32 5.77 0.60
N GLU A 279 10.98 6.42 1.57
CA GLU A 279 10.46 7.60 2.25
C GLU A 279 10.30 8.77 1.29
N ASP A 280 11.30 9.03 0.46
CA ASP A 280 11.30 10.05 -0.59
C ASP A 280 10.18 9.83 -1.60
N ASN A 281 10.04 8.61 -2.11
CA ASN A 281 9.02 8.28 -3.09
C ASN A 281 7.60 8.38 -2.51
N CYS A 282 7.41 7.96 -1.26
CA CYS A 282 6.13 8.13 -0.58
C CYS A 282 5.80 9.61 -0.36
N ALA A 283 6.78 10.43 0.06
CA ALA A 283 6.58 11.85 0.25
C ALA A 283 6.25 12.58 -1.06
N LYS A 284 6.96 12.28 -2.16
CA LYS A 284 6.66 12.83 -3.49
C LYS A 284 5.23 12.52 -3.92
N MET A 285 4.84 11.24 -3.87
CA MET A 285 3.52 10.80 -4.28
C MET A 285 2.42 11.44 -3.43
N ALA A 286 2.57 11.47 -2.10
CA ALA A 286 1.60 12.07 -1.20
C ALA A 286 1.39 13.58 -1.47
N VAL A 287 2.47 14.31 -1.74
CA VAL A 287 2.41 15.74 -2.07
C VAL A 287 1.75 15.96 -3.43
N GLU A 288 2.13 15.19 -4.45
CA GLU A 288 1.56 15.31 -5.81
C GLU A 288 0.05 15.02 -5.84
N GLU A 289 -0.40 13.97 -5.12
CA GLU A 289 -1.82 13.64 -5.01
C GLU A 289 -2.61 14.72 -4.27
N MET A 290 -2.04 15.26 -3.19
CA MET A 290 -2.65 16.35 -2.44
C MET A 290 -2.76 17.62 -3.29
N MET A 291 -1.72 17.98 -4.04
CA MET A 291 -1.73 19.15 -4.93
C MET A 291 -2.78 19.00 -6.03
N ASP A 292 -2.81 17.87 -6.75
CA ASP A 292 -3.80 17.63 -7.82
C ASP A 292 -5.24 17.70 -7.27
N TYR A 293 -5.45 17.17 -6.06
CA TYR A 293 -6.76 17.28 -5.42
C TYR A 293 -7.08 18.71 -5.00
N LEU A 294 -6.17 19.42 -4.36
CA LEU A 294 -6.42 20.79 -3.89
C LEU A 294 -6.64 21.76 -5.05
N GLU A 295 -5.91 21.61 -6.14
CA GLU A 295 -5.98 22.48 -7.31
C GLU A 295 -7.12 22.10 -8.28
N ASN A 296 -7.33 20.81 -8.51
CA ASN A 296 -8.20 20.32 -9.58
C ASN A 296 -9.40 19.52 -9.09
N GLY A 297 -9.45 19.11 -7.81
CA GLY A 297 -10.48 18.22 -7.26
C GLY A 297 -10.30 16.75 -7.66
N ASN A 298 -9.25 16.38 -8.37
CA ASN A 298 -9.01 15.02 -8.81
C ASN A 298 -8.68 14.11 -7.63
N ILE A 299 -9.25 12.93 -7.61
CA ILE A 299 -9.00 11.91 -6.56
C ILE A 299 -8.33 10.71 -7.19
N ARG A 300 -7.05 10.47 -6.80
CA ARG A 300 -6.28 9.27 -7.14
C ARG A 300 -5.80 8.61 -5.86
N ASN A 301 -5.75 7.29 -5.83
CA ASN A 301 -5.27 6.52 -4.66
C ASN A 301 -5.92 6.88 -3.32
N SER A 302 -7.15 7.38 -3.31
CA SER A 302 -7.87 7.60 -2.06
C SER A 302 -8.35 6.27 -1.47
N VAL A 303 -8.34 6.19 -0.14
CA VAL A 303 -8.77 5.01 0.62
C VAL A 303 -10.20 5.12 1.15
N ASN A 304 -10.77 6.31 1.22
CA ASN A 304 -12.13 6.55 1.71
C ASN A 304 -13.11 7.07 0.66
N TYR A 305 -12.64 7.69 -0.43
CA TYR A 305 -13.47 8.13 -1.54
C TYR A 305 -13.12 7.40 -2.85
N PRO A 306 -14.04 7.36 -3.83
CA PRO A 306 -13.76 6.74 -5.12
C PRO A 306 -12.75 7.57 -5.94
N ALA A 307 -11.98 6.91 -6.81
CA ALA A 307 -11.16 7.60 -7.79
C ALA A 307 -12.06 8.37 -8.77
N CYS A 308 -11.76 9.64 -8.97
CA CYS A 308 -12.48 10.55 -9.86
C CYS A 308 -11.51 11.57 -10.43
N ASP A 309 -11.38 11.61 -11.74
CA ASP A 309 -10.41 12.46 -12.44
C ASP A 309 -11.10 13.10 -13.65
N MET A 310 -11.13 14.42 -13.69
CA MET A 310 -11.60 15.24 -14.81
C MET A 310 -10.49 16.13 -15.37
N GLY A 311 -9.24 15.89 -14.99
CA GLY A 311 -8.10 16.71 -15.38
C GLY A 311 -8.19 18.14 -14.83
N VAL A 312 -7.47 19.05 -15.47
CA VAL A 312 -7.48 20.49 -15.16
C VAL A 312 -8.76 21.13 -15.70
N CYS A 313 -9.48 21.88 -14.86
CA CYS A 313 -10.72 22.56 -15.26
C CYS A 313 -10.44 23.68 -16.26
N SER A 314 -10.97 23.55 -17.48
CA SER A 314 -10.93 24.59 -18.52
C SER A 314 -12.12 25.57 -18.45
N GLN A 315 -13.17 25.25 -17.69
CA GLN A 315 -14.37 26.04 -17.57
C GLN A 315 -14.23 27.18 -16.54
N ALA A 316 -15.27 28.03 -16.44
CA ALA A 316 -15.28 29.15 -15.52
C ALA A 316 -15.42 28.73 -14.05
N GLY A 317 -16.04 27.57 -13.80
CA GLY A 317 -16.19 27.01 -12.45
C GLY A 317 -16.13 25.49 -12.41
N ARG A 318 -15.64 24.97 -11.29
CA ARG A 318 -15.69 23.53 -10.92
C ARG A 318 -16.18 23.38 -9.50
N ILE A 319 -17.18 22.53 -9.32
CA ILE A 319 -17.76 22.19 -8.00
C ILE A 319 -17.55 20.70 -7.74
N ALA A 320 -17.14 20.40 -6.53
CA ALA A 320 -17.03 19.04 -6.00
C ALA A 320 -18.05 18.83 -4.88
N ILE A 321 -18.83 17.75 -4.97
CA ILE A 321 -19.89 17.41 -4.02
C ILE A 321 -19.58 16.04 -3.40
N PHE A 322 -19.45 16.00 -2.09
CA PHE A 322 -19.31 14.80 -1.28
C PHE A 322 -20.68 14.41 -0.72
N HIS A 323 -21.13 13.21 -1.01
CA HIS A 323 -22.49 12.83 -0.65
C HIS A 323 -22.65 11.32 -0.39
N LYS A 324 -23.79 10.95 0.21
CA LYS A 324 -24.19 9.54 0.34
C LYS A 324 -24.47 8.95 -1.04
N ASN A 325 -24.13 7.68 -1.20
CA ASN A 325 -24.44 6.92 -2.41
C ASN A 325 -25.88 6.40 -2.33
N ILE A 326 -26.85 7.29 -2.48
CA ILE A 326 -28.28 6.98 -2.46
C ILE A 326 -28.99 7.43 -3.73
N THR A 327 -30.20 6.94 -3.94
CA THR A 327 -30.99 7.23 -5.14
C THR A 327 -31.32 8.72 -5.26
N ASN A 328 -31.47 9.20 -6.51
CA ASN A 328 -31.93 10.54 -6.87
C ASN A 328 -30.96 11.71 -6.56
N MET A 329 -29.70 11.47 -6.14
CA MET A 329 -28.77 12.54 -5.83
C MET A 329 -28.44 13.39 -7.06
N LEU A 330 -28.06 12.75 -8.18
CA LEU A 330 -27.69 13.47 -9.40
C LEU A 330 -28.84 14.33 -9.97
N ASN A 331 -30.07 13.83 -9.91
CA ASN A 331 -31.23 14.60 -10.35
C ASN A 331 -31.43 15.87 -9.50
N GLN A 332 -31.22 15.78 -8.19
CA GLN A 332 -31.31 16.94 -7.31
C GLN A 332 -30.22 17.97 -7.62
N PHE A 333 -28.96 17.53 -7.86
CA PHE A 333 -27.86 18.43 -8.21
C PHE A 333 -28.13 19.14 -9.53
N THR A 334 -28.54 18.41 -10.55
CA THR A 334 -28.82 18.99 -11.88
C THR A 334 -30.04 19.90 -11.86
N ALA A 335 -31.07 19.59 -11.07
CA ALA A 335 -32.22 20.47 -10.90
C ALA A 335 -31.83 21.83 -10.26
N VAL A 336 -31.09 21.82 -9.16
CA VAL A 336 -30.61 23.04 -8.49
C VAL A 336 -29.76 23.91 -9.42
N ILE A 337 -28.89 23.30 -10.23
CA ILE A 337 -28.04 24.01 -11.17
C ILE A 337 -28.87 24.57 -12.34
N GLY A 338 -29.83 23.77 -12.85
CA GLY A 338 -30.73 24.19 -13.93
C GLY A 338 -31.68 25.31 -13.56
N GLU A 339 -32.20 25.30 -12.32
CA GLU A 339 -33.04 26.40 -11.79
C GLU A 339 -32.31 27.76 -11.77
N LYS A 340 -31.00 27.74 -11.70
CA LYS A 340 -30.13 28.94 -11.77
C LYS A 340 -29.69 29.30 -13.17
N ASN A 341 -30.20 28.59 -14.23
CA ASN A 341 -29.82 28.76 -15.62
C ASN A 341 -28.31 28.60 -15.87
N ILE A 342 -27.66 27.72 -15.13
CA ILE A 342 -26.24 27.41 -15.28
C ILE A 342 -26.10 26.14 -16.13
N ASN A 343 -25.28 26.21 -17.18
CA ASN A 343 -24.97 25.03 -17.99
C ASN A 343 -23.84 24.19 -17.36
N ILE A 344 -24.03 22.87 -17.37
CA ILE A 344 -23.03 21.89 -16.97
C ILE A 344 -22.31 21.43 -18.24
N SER A 345 -21.02 21.72 -18.34
CA SER A 345 -20.18 21.35 -19.49
C SER A 345 -19.66 19.92 -19.38
N ASP A 346 -19.34 19.46 -18.18
CA ASP A 346 -18.91 18.10 -17.89
C ASP A 346 -19.30 17.70 -16.48
N MET A 347 -19.54 16.40 -16.28
CA MET A 347 -19.93 15.84 -14.99
C MET A 347 -19.42 14.41 -14.83
N THR A 348 -18.80 14.15 -13.71
CA THR A 348 -18.42 12.79 -13.31
C THR A 348 -18.91 12.49 -11.91
N ASN A 349 -19.64 11.37 -11.76
CA ASN A 349 -20.02 10.82 -10.46
C ASN A 349 -19.38 9.43 -10.30
N ARG A 350 -18.79 9.20 -9.15
CA ARG A 350 -18.24 7.91 -8.75
C ARG A 350 -18.68 7.57 -7.33
N SER A 351 -18.82 6.29 -7.05
CA SER A 351 -19.20 5.81 -5.71
C SER A 351 -18.25 4.74 -5.20
N ARG A 352 -18.15 4.65 -3.88
CA ARG A 352 -17.41 3.63 -3.15
C ARG A 352 -18.18 3.28 -1.88
N GLY A 353 -18.82 2.12 -1.85
CA GLY A 353 -19.69 1.74 -0.74
C GLY A 353 -20.81 2.76 -0.53
N GLU A 354 -20.88 3.32 0.67
CA GLU A 354 -21.92 4.26 1.09
C GLU A 354 -21.67 5.71 0.69
N VAL A 355 -20.49 6.04 0.18
CA VAL A 355 -20.12 7.40 -0.18
C VAL A 355 -19.96 7.56 -1.69
N ALA A 356 -20.21 8.77 -2.17
CA ALA A 356 -20.02 9.15 -3.56
C ALA A 356 -19.37 10.54 -3.65
N TYR A 357 -18.74 10.78 -4.78
CA TYR A 357 -18.09 12.02 -5.13
C TYR A 357 -18.51 12.43 -6.54
N THR A 358 -19.08 13.63 -6.66
CA THR A 358 -19.51 14.20 -7.93
C THR A 358 -18.69 15.46 -8.22
N MET A 359 -18.05 15.51 -9.38
CA MET A 359 -17.47 16.75 -9.92
C MET A 359 -18.32 17.27 -11.07
N LEU A 360 -18.46 18.58 -11.13
CA LEU A 360 -19.24 19.32 -12.11
C LEU A 360 -18.40 20.50 -12.63
N ASP A 361 -18.18 20.56 -13.93
CA ASP A 361 -17.65 21.72 -14.60
C ASP A 361 -18.80 22.54 -15.15
N ILE A 362 -18.84 23.83 -14.79
CA ILE A 362 -19.91 24.76 -15.13
C ILE A 362 -19.39 25.98 -15.91
N GLU A 363 -20.20 26.51 -16.79
CA GLU A 363 -19.81 27.63 -17.69
C GLU A 363 -19.76 29.00 -16.99
N SER A 364 -20.21 29.08 -15.73
CA SER A 364 -20.12 30.28 -14.90
C SER A 364 -19.31 30.03 -13.64
N ALA A 365 -18.83 31.08 -12.99
CA ALA A 365 -18.24 30.94 -11.65
C ALA A 365 -19.26 30.39 -10.65
N ALA A 366 -18.80 29.54 -9.73
CA ALA A 366 -19.64 29.00 -8.68
C ALA A 366 -19.99 30.12 -7.66
N THR A 367 -21.28 30.45 -7.55
CA THR A 367 -21.75 31.46 -6.61
C THR A 367 -22.01 30.85 -5.22
N GLN A 368 -21.90 31.67 -4.16
CA GLN A 368 -22.17 31.24 -2.79
C GLN A 368 -23.62 30.69 -2.64
N ASP A 369 -24.60 31.31 -3.30
CA ASP A 369 -25.97 30.88 -3.33
C ASP A 369 -26.19 29.49 -3.96
N LEU A 370 -25.40 29.17 -5.00
CA LEU A 370 -25.41 27.83 -5.59
C LEU A 370 -24.81 26.81 -4.62
N VAL A 371 -23.68 27.12 -3.99
CA VAL A 371 -23.04 26.24 -2.99
C VAL A 371 -23.98 25.94 -1.84
N GLU A 372 -24.63 26.97 -1.28
CA GLU A 372 -25.61 26.82 -0.18
C GLU A 372 -26.83 25.99 -0.59
N ALA A 373 -27.33 26.17 -1.81
CA ALA A 373 -28.45 25.37 -2.31
C ALA A 373 -28.08 23.88 -2.46
N LEU A 374 -26.89 23.57 -2.99
CA LEU A 374 -26.38 22.20 -3.09
C LEU A 374 -26.10 21.57 -1.71
N GLN A 375 -25.55 22.36 -0.78
CA GLN A 375 -25.26 21.90 0.58
C GLN A 375 -26.53 21.53 1.39
N LYS A 376 -27.69 22.13 1.09
CA LYS A 376 -28.95 21.83 1.75
C LYS A 376 -29.62 20.53 1.32
N ILE A 377 -29.13 19.90 0.26
CA ILE A 377 -29.67 18.62 -0.23
C ILE A 377 -29.36 17.53 0.80
N ASP A 378 -30.39 16.81 1.22
CA ASP A 378 -30.21 15.71 2.18
C ASP A 378 -29.26 14.65 1.63
N GLY A 379 -28.31 14.21 2.46
CA GLY A 379 -27.25 13.27 2.06
C GLY A 379 -25.98 13.93 1.52
N VAL A 380 -25.93 15.26 1.38
CA VAL A 380 -24.68 15.98 1.05
C VAL A 380 -23.86 16.21 2.33
N PHE A 381 -22.62 15.77 2.32
CA PHE A 381 -21.65 16.00 3.41
C PHE A 381 -20.99 17.37 3.28
N ARG A 382 -20.48 17.66 2.08
CA ARG A 382 -19.73 18.88 1.77
C ARG A 382 -19.89 19.26 0.30
N VAL A 383 -19.96 20.56 0.05
CA VAL A 383 -19.78 21.16 -1.29
C VAL A 383 -18.52 22.00 -1.26
N ARG A 384 -17.66 21.79 -2.24
CA ARG A 384 -16.41 22.52 -2.39
C ARG A 384 -16.37 23.21 -3.74
N VAL A 385 -16.07 24.50 -3.77
CA VAL A 385 -15.67 25.21 -4.97
C VAL A 385 -14.19 24.92 -5.20
N VAL A 386 -13.86 24.30 -6.34
CA VAL A 386 -12.48 23.99 -6.75
C VAL A 386 -11.94 25.15 -7.57
N LYS A 387 -12.78 25.72 -8.46
CA LYS A 387 -12.44 26.86 -9.31
C LYS A 387 -13.64 27.79 -9.46
#